data_3447aca1ffc7fd3921559cdddc331388
#
_entry.id   3447aca1ffc7fd3921559cdddc331388
#
_cell.length_a   1.000
_cell.length_b   1.000
_cell.length_c   1.000
_cell.angle_alpha   90.00
_cell.angle_beta   90.00
_cell.angle_gamma   90.00
#
_symmetry.space_group_name_H-M   'P 1'
#
loop_
_entity.id
_entity.type
_entity.pdbx_description
1 polymer ?
#
loop_
_entity_poly.entity_id
_entity_poly.type
_entity_poly.pdbx_seq_one_letter_code
_entity_poly.pdbx_strand_id
1 'polypeptide(L)'
;EAEYKASRPGYLVFLVDGYDDVFGDMLDSERARLLEGINRILEDMIGRGSGFLRRVASGRYIAVVEERQMEQFAKRGYDVLDKIRALDPSVNLSLSIGIGRGAKTLREAQDMAVQALDMAQGRGGDQAAEMTPDGFTFYGGVSHGVEKRSKVRSRIVADQLVKLIKEADHVVIMGHRMSDLDAIGAAEGVLRICKICDVPAVIAVKRDATLAGSLIDALCRAGQKDDFIDPKDALPIISKRTLCVVVDTYQVGLVESKEILEKCGKVAVIDHHRKGVGYIQNPDLVCHEPYSSSASELVTELLQYVGDRDDKPNRVEEIGRASCRERVYKLVWL
;
A
#
# COMPACT_ATOMS: atom_id res chain seq x y z
N GLU A 1 -26.15 -15.51 33.21
CA GLU A 1 -25.50 -14.31 32.63
C GLU A 1 -24.17 -14.64 31.98
N ALA A 2 -23.30 -15.46 32.61
CA ALA A 2 -22.02 -15.89 32.05
C ALA A 2 -22.22 -16.73 30.78
N GLU A 3 -23.17 -17.66 30.76
CA GLU A 3 -23.48 -18.50 29.61
C GLU A 3 -24.06 -17.68 28.45
N TYR A 4 -24.89 -16.69 28.73
CA TYR A 4 -25.39 -15.75 27.72
C TYR A 4 -24.27 -14.93 27.09
N LYS A 5 -23.29 -14.47 27.86
CA LYS A 5 -22.12 -13.75 27.33
C LYS A 5 -21.26 -14.67 26.47
N ALA A 6 -21.04 -15.91 26.88
CA ALA A 6 -20.23 -16.89 26.17
C ALA A 6 -20.85 -17.34 24.83
N SER A 7 -22.17 -17.27 24.69
CA SER A 7 -22.92 -17.64 23.47
C SER A 7 -23.18 -16.46 22.53
N ARG A 8 -22.75 -15.23 22.87
CA ARG A 8 -22.91 -14.08 21.96
C ARG A 8 -22.16 -14.32 20.66
N PRO A 9 -22.76 -13.98 19.51
CA PRO A 9 -22.07 -14.12 18.25
C PRO A 9 -21.02 -13.02 18.07
N GLY A 10 -19.83 -13.41 17.65
CA GLY A 10 -18.83 -12.50 17.13
C GLY A 10 -18.63 -12.71 15.64
N TYR A 11 -18.00 -11.78 14.99
CA TYR A 11 -17.82 -11.74 13.55
C TYR A 11 -16.34 -11.74 13.18
N LEU A 12 -15.96 -12.57 12.19
CA LEU A 12 -14.62 -12.61 11.65
C LEU A 12 -14.67 -12.36 10.14
N VAL A 13 -13.72 -11.59 9.65
CA VAL A 13 -13.44 -11.43 8.23
C VAL A 13 -12.02 -11.91 7.96
N PHE A 14 -11.86 -12.82 7.03
CA PHE A 14 -10.57 -13.31 6.59
C PHE A 14 -10.30 -12.78 5.18
N LEU A 15 -9.07 -12.37 4.95
CA LEU A 15 -8.59 -11.95 3.64
C LEU A 15 -7.25 -12.61 3.35
N VAL A 16 -7.18 -13.32 2.24
CA VAL A 16 -5.91 -13.82 1.71
C VAL A 16 -5.16 -12.62 1.13
N ASP A 17 -4.01 -12.31 1.72
CA ASP A 17 -3.22 -11.15 1.33
C ASP A 17 -2.65 -11.35 -0.08
N GLY A 18 -2.67 -10.29 -0.89
CA GLY A 18 -2.14 -10.34 -2.26
C GLY A 18 -2.79 -11.40 -3.15
N TYR A 19 -4.08 -11.68 -2.98
CA TYR A 19 -4.77 -12.76 -3.70
C TYR A 19 -4.50 -12.75 -5.20
N ASP A 20 -4.61 -11.59 -5.85
CA ASP A 20 -4.43 -11.47 -7.30
C ASP A 20 -2.95 -11.64 -7.70
N ASP A 21 -2.01 -11.20 -6.87
CA ASP A 21 -0.58 -11.37 -7.09
C ASP A 21 -0.13 -12.83 -6.89
N VAL A 22 -0.73 -13.51 -5.92
CA VAL A 22 -0.43 -14.93 -5.62
C VAL A 22 -1.04 -15.86 -6.65
N PHE A 23 -2.27 -15.60 -7.08
CA PHE A 23 -3.06 -16.52 -7.89
C PHE A 23 -3.21 -16.10 -9.37
N GLY A 24 -2.79 -14.86 -9.75
CA GLY A 24 -3.00 -14.30 -11.08
C GLY A 24 -2.36 -15.11 -12.21
N ASP A 25 -1.10 -15.46 -12.03
CA ASP A 25 -0.30 -16.18 -13.03
C ASP A 25 -0.19 -17.71 -12.75
N MET A 26 -0.94 -18.22 -11.75
CA MET A 26 -0.86 -19.62 -11.33
C MET A 26 -1.73 -20.51 -12.21
N LEU A 27 -1.27 -21.74 -12.47
CA LEU A 27 -2.07 -22.75 -13.17
C LEU A 27 -3.35 -23.06 -12.39
N ASP A 28 -4.45 -23.29 -13.09
CA ASP A 28 -5.76 -23.54 -12.48
C ASP A 28 -5.76 -24.71 -11.48
N SER A 29 -4.98 -25.76 -11.76
CA SER A 29 -4.84 -26.93 -10.87
C SER A 29 -4.11 -26.60 -9.56
N GLU A 30 -3.07 -25.77 -9.62
CA GLU A 30 -2.31 -25.33 -8.44
C GLU A 30 -3.14 -24.36 -7.61
N ARG A 31 -3.81 -23.43 -8.28
CA ARG A 31 -4.76 -22.50 -7.65
C ARG A 31 -5.86 -23.25 -6.91
N ALA A 32 -6.48 -24.24 -7.56
CA ALA A 32 -7.54 -25.05 -6.94
C ALA A 32 -7.04 -25.78 -5.69
N ARG A 33 -5.85 -26.38 -5.74
CA ARG A 33 -5.22 -27.09 -4.62
C ARG A 33 -4.99 -26.16 -3.42
N LEU A 34 -4.44 -24.96 -3.66
CA LEU A 34 -4.18 -23.99 -2.58
C LEU A 34 -5.48 -23.46 -1.97
N LEU A 35 -6.48 -23.14 -2.80
CA LEU A 35 -7.77 -22.68 -2.32
C LEU A 35 -8.51 -23.74 -1.50
N GLU A 36 -8.43 -25.00 -1.92
CA GLU A 36 -8.96 -26.14 -1.13
C GLU A 36 -8.23 -26.26 0.21
N GLY A 37 -6.90 -26.11 0.21
CA GLY A 37 -6.10 -26.10 1.44
C GLY A 37 -6.50 -24.96 2.40
N ILE A 38 -6.69 -23.76 1.89
CA ILE A 38 -7.17 -22.60 2.67
C ILE A 38 -8.56 -22.90 3.24
N ASN A 39 -9.49 -23.35 2.41
CA ASN A 39 -10.85 -23.68 2.84
C ASN A 39 -10.83 -24.69 3.99
N ARG A 40 -10.08 -25.78 3.85
CA ARG A 40 -9.97 -26.81 4.87
C ARG A 40 -9.41 -26.29 6.19
N ILE A 41 -8.35 -25.46 6.14
CA ILE A 41 -7.76 -24.87 7.34
C ILE A 41 -8.76 -23.95 8.06
N LEU A 42 -9.51 -23.14 7.32
CA LEU A 42 -10.53 -22.25 7.89
C LEU A 42 -11.74 -23.04 8.44
N GLU A 43 -12.20 -24.09 7.74
CA GLU A 43 -13.24 -24.99 8.22
C GLU A 43 -12.83 -25.72 9.50
N ASP A 44 -11.58 -26.19 9.57
CA ASP A 44 -11.04 -26.83 10.77
C ASP A 44 -10.94 -25.86 11.95
N MET A 45 -10.59 -24.59 11.70
CA MET A 45 -10.55 -23.54 12.72
C MET A 45 -11.96 -23.28 13.29
N ILE A 46 -12.94 -23.08 12.40
CA ILE A 46 -14.31 -22.73 12.81
C ILE A 46 -15.02 -23.94 13.45
N GLY A 47 -14.68 -25.15 13.01
CA GLY A 47 -15.27 -26.40 13.51
C GLY A 47 -16.64 -26.69 12.89
N ARG A 48 -16.86 -27.93 12.51
CA ARG A 48 -18.13 -28.38 11.91
C ARG A 48 -19.26 -28.28 12.95
N GLY A 49 -20.28 -27.48 12.64
CA GLY A 49 -21.46 -27.29 13.47
C GLY A 49 -21.32 -26.29 14.64
N SER A 50 -20.15 -25.67 14.80
CA SER A 50 -19.87 -24.73 15.89
C SER A 50 -19.90 -23.27 15.47
N GLY A 51 -19.97 -22.99 14.17
CA GLY A 51 -20.00 -21.65 13.59
C GLY A 51 -20.40 -21.67 12.12
N PHE A 52 -20.55 -20.50 11.57
CA PHE A 52 -20.84 -20.29 10.15
C PHE A 52 -19.58 -19.78 9.46
N LEU A 53 -19.18 -20.39 8.36
CA LEU A 53 -18.09 -19.95 7.49
C LEU A 53 -18.58 -19.86 6.04
N ARG A 54 -18.29 -18.78 5.36
CA ARG A 54 -18.65 -18.61 3.95
C ARG A 54 -17.59 -17.80 3.20
N ARG A 55 -17.24 -18.26 2.01
CA ARG A 55 -16.49 -17.47 1.03
C ARG A 55 -17.44 -16.46 0.36
N VAL A 56 -17.12 -15.17 0.42
CA VAL A 56 -17.96 -14.07 -0.12
C VAL A 56 -17.38 -13.42 -1.36
N ALA A 57 -16.06 -13.55 -1.57
CA ALA A 57 -15.37 -13.06 -2.75
C ALA A 57 -14.07 -13.83 -2.98
N SER A 58 -13.31 -13.52 -4.03
CA SER A 58 -11.98 -14.02 -4.27
C SER A 58 -11.08 -13.70 -3.06
N GLY A 59 -10.53 -14.73 -2.42
CA GLY A 59 -9.68 -14.59 -1.23
C GLY A 59 -10.34 -14.05 0.03
N ARG A 60 -11.66 -13.78 0.03
CA ARG A 60 -12.35 -13.21 1.19
C ARG A 60 -13.38 -14.17 1.76
N TYR A 61 -13.31 -14.36 3.08
CA TYR A 61 -14.23 -15.22 3.83
C TYR A 61 -14.79 -14.46 5.02
N ILE A 62 -15.98 -14.88 5.45
CA ILE A 62 -16.61 -14.40 6.67
C ILE A 62 -16.96 -15.59 7.56
N ALA A 63 -16.88 -15.38 8.86
CA ALA A 63 -17.37 -16.36 9.83
C ALA A 63 -18.12 -15.68 10.96
N VAL A 64 -19.08 -16.41 11.52
CA VAL A 64 -19.79 -16.04 12.74
C VAL A 64 -19.63 -17.21 13.71
N VAL A 65 -19.09 -16.93 14.87
CA VAL A 65 -18.84 -17.92 15.92
C VAL A 65 -19.25 -17.35 17.28
N GLU A 66 -19.42 -18.22 18.27
CA GLU A 66 -19.72 -17.79 19.63
C GLU A 66 -18.47 -17.23 20.33
N GLU A 67 -18.67 -16.30 21.27
CA GLU A 67 -17.65 -15.65 22.06
C GLU A 67 -16.66 -16.63 22.70
N ARG A 68 -17.17 -17.76 23.23
CA ARG A 68 -16.34 -18.83 23.83
C ARG A 68 -15.34 -19.45 22.85
N GLN A 69 -15.64 -19.47 21.56
CA GLN A 69 -14.73 -19.97 20.54
C GLN A 69 -13.68 -18.90 20.20
N MET A 70 -14.08 -17.63 20.12
CA MET A 70 -13.15 -16.52 19.90
C MET A 70 -12.10 -16.43 21.00
N GLU A 71 -12.49 -16.66 22.27
CA GLU A 71 -11.53 -16.75 23.36
C GLU A 71 -10.51 -17.89 23.18
N GLN A 72 -10.95 -19.02 22.63
CA GLN A 72 -10.04 -20.12 22.34
C GLN A 72 -9.07 -19.78 21.19
N PHE A 73 -9.56 -19.09 20.16
CA PHE A 73 -8.71 -18.64 19.05
C PHE A 73 -7.66 -17.64 19.54
N ALA A 74 -8.08 -16.67 20.36
CA ALA A 74 -7.18 -15.68 20.96
C ALA A 74 -6.11 -16.34 21.86
N LYS A 75 -6.48 -17.34 22.70
CA LYS A 75 -5.54 -18.11 23.53
C LYS A 75 -4.51 -18.88 22.72
N ARG A 76 -4.86 -19.32 21.51
CA ARG A 76 -3.95 -19.97 20.55
C ARG A 76 -3.17 -18.96 19.70
N GLY A 77 -3.37 -17.67 19.89
CA GLY A 77 -2.71 -16.62 19.11
C GLY A 77 -3.10 -16.63 17.64
N TYR A 78 -4.29 -17.15 17.29
CA TYR A 78 -4.75 -17.33 15.90
C TYR A 78 -3.75 -18.16 15.08
N ASP A 79 -3.41 -19.35 15.54
CA ASP A 79 -2.47 -20.30 14.91
C ASP A 79 -2.80 -20.66 13.45
N VAL A 80 -4.00 -20.30 12.99
CA VAL A 80 -4.41 -20.40 11.59
C VAL A 80 -3.50 -19.60 10.65
N LEU A 81 -2.91 -18.49 11.10
CA LEU A 81 -1.95 -17.71 10.34
C LEU A 81 -0.72 -18.53 9.96
N ASP A 82 -0.15 -19.26 10.93
CA ASP A 82 1.01 -20.13 10.71
C ASP A 82 0.67 -21.30 9.78
N LYS A 83 -0.53 -21.90 9.94
CA LYS A 83 -1.00 -22.99 9.09
C LYS A 83 -1.15 -22.56 7.63
N ILE A 84 -1.65 -21.35 7.39
CA ILE A 84 -1.76 -20.78 6.03
C ILE A 84 -0.37 -20.55 5.43
N ARG A 85 0.57 -19.94 6.19
CA ARG A 85 1.95 -19.75 5.73
C ARG A 85 2.65 -21.06 5.38
N ALA A 86 2.36 -22.12 6.15
CA ALA A 86 2.96 -23.43 5.97
C ALA A 86 2.31 -24.27 4.85
N LEU A 87 1.20 -23.80 4.26
CA LEU A 87 0.44 -24.56 3.25
C LEU A 87 1.28 -24.86 2.00
N ASP A 88 2.03 -23.87 1.54
CA ASP A 88 3.01 -24.02 0.46
C ASP A 88 4.19 -23.02 0.67
N PRO A 89 5.35 -23.50 1.13
CA PRO A 89 6.51 -22.64 1.39
C PRO A 89 7.10 -21.99 0.14
N SER A 90 6.76 -22.46 -1.06
CA SER A 90 7.22 -21.87 -2.33
C SER A 90 6.40 -20.64 -2.72
N VAL A 91 5.21 -20.49 -2.13
CA VAL A 91 4.28 -19.41 -2.37
C VAL A 91 4.24 -18.51 -1.12
N ASN A 92 4.39 -17.22 -1.28
CA ASN A 92 4.29 -16.27 -0.16
C ASN A 92 2.81 -16.05 0.22
N LEU A 93 2.18 -17.10 0.76
CA LEU A 93 0.77 -17.08 1.15
C LEU A 93 0.63 -16.57 2.58
N SER A 94 -0.18 -15.55 2.79
CA SER A 94 -0.52 -15.02 4.11
C SER A 94 -2.00 -14.66 4.23
N LEU A 95 -2.45 -14.46 5.45
CA LEU A 95 -3.84 -14.20 5.78
C LEU A 95 -3.94 -13.04 6.75
N SER A 96 -4.82 -12.09 6.47
CA SER A 96 -5.22 -11.05 7.42
C SER A 96 -6.61 -11.37 7.99
N ILE A 97 -6.78 -11.19 9.29
CA ILE A 97 -8.03 -11.48 9.99
C ILE A 97 -8.49 -10.24 10.74
N GLY A 98 -9.71 -9.78 10.46
CA GLY A 98 -10.42 -8.79 11.26
C GLY A 98 -11.47 -9.46 12.14
N ILE A 99 -11.50 -9.11 13.43
CA ILE A 99 -12.37 -9.72 14.44
C ILE A 99 -13.14 -8.65 15.18
N GLY A 100 -14.46 -8.77 15.21
CA GLY A 100 -15.36 -7.92 16.01
C GLY A 100 -15.97 -8.70 17.16
N ARG A 101 -15.73 -8.26 18.42
CA ARG A 101 -16.18 -8.91 19.66
C ARG A 101 -16.86 -7.92 20.61
N GLY A 102 -17.72 -8.45 21.44
CA GLY A 102 -18.37 -7.67 22.50
C GLY A 102 -19.41 -6.66 22.01
N ALA A 103 -19.74 -6.67 20.74
CA ALA A 103 -20.76 -5.83 20.13
C ALA A 103 -22.17 -6.14 20.63
N LYS A 104 -23.08 -5.16 20.56
CA LYS A 104 -24.49 -5.33 20.95
C LYS A 104 -25.29 -6.05 19.86
N THR A 105 -24.89 -5.91 18.60
CA THR A 105 -25.56 -6.50 17.44
C THR A 105 -24.55 -7.16 16.52
N LEU A 106 -24.99 -8.12 15.70
CA LEU A 106 -24.13 -8.76 14.69
C LEU A 106 -23.64 -7.76 13.64
N ARG A 107 -24.45 -6.76 13.31
CA ARG A 107 -24.04 -5.69 12.38
C ARG A 107 -22.89 -4.87 12.96
N GLU A 108 -22.99 -4.46 14.21
CA GLU A 108 -21.89 -3.77 14.88
C GLU A 108 -20.63 -4.64 14.96
N ALA A 109 -20.76 -5.94 15.25
CA ALA A 109 -19.64 -6.88 15.21
C ALA A 109 -19.01 -6.97 13.82
N GLN A 110 -19.82 -6.96 12.76
CA GLN A 110 -19.34 -6.92 11.38
C GLN A 110 -18.56 -5.63 11.09
N ASP A 111 -19.11 -4.47 11.45
CA ASP A 111 -18.44 -3.18 11.23
C ASP A 111 -17.11 -3.11 11.99
N MET A 112 -17.07 -3.59 13.23
CA MET A 112 -15.84 -3.73 14.01
C MET A 112 -14.83 -4.68 13.35
N ALA A 113 -15.27 -5.84 12.83
CA ALA A 113 -14.39 -6.78 12.15
C ALA A 113 -13.79 -6.21 10.87
N VAL A 114 -14.57 -5.42 10.10
CA VAL A 114 -14.05 -4.74 8.89
C VAL A 114 -13.01 -3.71 9.28
N GLN A 115 -13.26 -2.86 10.27
CA GLN A 115 -12.27 -1.89 10.76
C GLN A 115 -11.00 -2.57 11.29
N ALA A 116 -11.16 -3.69 12.00
CA ALA A 116 -10.03 -4.47 12.48
C ALA A 116 -9.21 -5.06 11.31
N LEU A 117 -9.87 -5.54 10.25
CA LEU A 117 -9.17 -6.01 9.05
C LEU A 117 -8.37 -4.90 8.38
N ASP A 118 -8.97 -3.71 8.23
CA ASP A 118 -8.29 -2.54 7.66
C ASP A 118 -7.06 -2.16 8.49
N MET A 119 -7.16 -2.24 9.84
CA MET A 119 -6.01 -2.03 10.74
C MET A 119 -4.94 -3.11 10.59
N ALA A 120 -5.32 -4.39 10.43
CA ALA A 120 -4.37 -5.47 10.18
C ALA A 120 -3.62 -5.26 8.86
N GLN A 121 -4.34 -4.88 7.81
CA GLN A 121 -3.75 -4.59 6.50
C GLN A 121 -2.85 -3.35 6.52
N GLY A 122 -3.28 -2.26 7.16
CA GLY A 122 -2.49 -1.04 7.32
C GLY A 122 -1.18 -1.25 8.11
N ARG A 123 -1.05 -2.37 8.84
CA ARG A 123 0.16 -2.79 9.55
C ARG A 123 1.02 -3.80 8.77
N GLY A 124 0.69 -4.03 7.50
CA GLY A 124 1.44 -4.92 6.61
C GLY A 124 0.83 -6.30 6.40
N GLY A 125 -0.39 -6.54 6.89
CA GLY A 125 -1.08 -7.84 6.75
C GLY A 125 -0.47 -8.96 7.61
N ASP A 126 -0.80 -10.22 7.24
CA ASP A 126 -0.26 -11.43 7.89
C ASP A 126 -0.46 -11.47 9.41
N GLN A 127 -1.60 -10.98 9.88
CA GLN A 127 -1.92 -10.85 11.29
C GLN A 127 -3.43 -10.87 11.53
N ALA A 128 -3.82 -11.12 12.77
CA ALA A 128 -5.18 -10.94 13.23
C ALA A 128 -5.28 -9.67 14.08
N ALA A 129 -6.26 -8.83 13.81
CA ALA A 129 -6.63 -7.69 14.63
C ALA A 129 -8.02 -7.93 15.21
N GLU A 130 -8.14 -7.79 16.49
CA GLU A 130 -9.38 -7.91 17.25
C GLU A 130 -9.82 -6.53 17.74
N MET A 131 -11.02 -6.14 17.41
CA MET A 131 -11.66 -4.92 17.91
C MET A 131 -12.73 -5.26 18.93
N THR A 132 -12.63 -4.67 20.09
CA THR A 132 -13.63 -4.71 21.15
C THR A 132 -14.05 -3.28 21.50
N PRO A 133 -15.12 -3.07 22.30
CA PRO A 133 -15.43 -1.73 22.81
C PRO A 133 -14.29 -1.06 23.59
N ASP A 134 -13.35 -1.86 24.12
CA ASP A 134 -12.21 -1.37 24.91
C ASP A 134 -10.98 -1.03 24.04
N GLY A 135 -10.99 -1.36 22.74
CA GLY A 135 -9.88 -1.07 21.81
C GLY A 135 -9.45 -2.25 20.95
N PHE A 136 -8.23 -2.14 20.40
CA PHE A 136 -7.64 -3.13 19.50
C PHE A 136 -6.62 -4.01 20.19
N THR A 137 -6.64 -5.30 19.85
CA THR A 137 -5.60 -6.28 20.19
C THR A 137 -5.10 -6.95 18.91
N PHE A 138 -3.79 -7.18 18.80
CA PHE A 138 -3.19 -7.76 17.60
C PHE A 138 -2.51 -9.10 17.94
N TYR A 139 -2.62 -10.07 17.02
CA TYR A 139 -2.06 -11.40 17.13
C TYR A 139 -1.32 -11.76 15.84
N GLY A 140 -0.21 -12.45 15.94
CA GLY A 140 0.66 -12.72 14.79
C GLY A 140 1.48 -11.49 14.41
N GLY A 141 1.80 -11.33 13.14
CA GLY A 141 2.61 -10.20 12.67
C GLY A 141 4.10 -10.38 12.97
N VAL A 142 4.58 -11.61 12.97
CA VAL A 142 6.02 -11.93 13.04
C VAL A 142 6.61 -11.83 11.63
N SER A 143 6.40 -10.73 10.96
CA SER A 143 6.98 -10.51 9.64
C SER A 143 8.38 -9.90 9.71
N HIS A 144 9.28 -10.48 10.51
CA HIS A 144 10.71 -10.22 10.37
C HIS A 144 11.26 -10.59 8.97
N GLY A 145 10.55 -11.46 8.23
CA GLY A 145 10.90 -11.86 6.86
C GLY A 145 10.40 -10.90 5.79
N VAL A 146 9.21 -10.35 5.96
CA VAL A 146 8.60 -9.37 5.03
C VAL A 146 9.35 -8.04 5.13
N GLU A 147 9.66 -7.57 6.33
CA GLU A 147 10.42 -6.34 6.53
C GLU A 147 11.85 -6.40 5.94
N LYS A 148 12.54 -7.54 6.05
CA LYS A 148 13.85 -7.73 5.37
C LYS A 148 13.72 -7.81 3.85
N ARG A 149 12.67 -8.44 3.32
CA ARG A 149 12.45 -8.54 1.86
C ARG A 149 12.00 -7.21 1.28
N SER A 150 11.14 -6.45 1.96
CA SER A 150 10.74 -5.11 1.52
C SER A 150 11.94 -4.18 1.45
N LYS A 151 12.78 -4.10 2.47
CA LYS A 151 13.99 -3.25 2.50
C LYS A 151 14.99 -3.59 1.38
N VAL A 152 15.20 -4.87 1.07
CA VAL A 152 16.06 -5.27 -0.07
C VAL A 152 15.43 -4.87 -1.39
N ARG A 153 14.12 -5.06 -1.56
CA ARG A 153 13.40 -4.68 -2.77
C ARG A 153 13.40 -3.16 -2.94
N SER A 154 13.09 -2.39 -1.89
CA SER A 154 13.09 -0.93 -1.91
C SER A 154 14.47 -0.38 -2.28
N ARG A 155 15.55 -1.00 -1.77
CA ARG A 155 16.91 -0.64 -2.16
C ARG A 155 17.17 -0.90 -3.65
N ILE A 156 16.78 -2.07 -4.18
CA ILE A 156 16.95 -2.41 -5.60
C ILE A 156 16.16 -1.44 -6.48
N VAL A 157 14.91 -1.12 -6.10
CA VAL A 157 14.06 -0.16 -6.81
C VAL A 157 14.68 1.24 -6.76
N ALA A 158 15.20 1.68 -5.60
CA ALA A 158 15.88 2.96 -5.47
C ALA A 158 17.13 3.04 -6.36
N ASP A 159 17.97 2.01 -6.37
CA ASP A 159 19.16 1.93 -7.23
C ASP A 159 18.76 2.00 -8.72
N GLN A 160 17.69 1.31 -9.13
CA GLN A 160 17.17 1.35 -10.50
C GLN A 160 16.59 2.72 -10.86
N LEU A 161 15.83 3.36 -9.95
CA LEU A 161 15.29 4.70 -10.15
C LEU A 161 16.41 5.72 -10.31
N VAL A 162 17.41 5.70 -9.43
CA VAL A 162 18.60 6.57 -9.52
C VAL A 162 19.34 6.38 -10.84
N LYS A 163 19.48 5.14 -11.32
CA LYS A 163 20.10 4.86 -12.62
C LYS A 163 19.30 5.48 -13.76
N LEU A 164 17.96 5.31 -13.79
CA LEU A 164 17.09 5.91 -14.81
C LEU A 164 17.17 7.44 -14.79
N ILE A 165 17.15 8.05 -13.59
CA ILE A 165 17.29 9.49 -13.42
C ILE A 165 18.63 9.98 -13.98
N LYS A 166 19.75 9.34 -13.63
CA LYS A 166 21.09 9.73 -14.11
C LYS A 166 21.31 9.54 -15.61
N GLU A 167 20.56 8.65 -16.26
CA GLU A 167 20.58 8.46 -17.72
C GLU A 167 19.71 9.49 -18.47
N ALA A 168 18.80 10.16 -17.77
CA ALA A 168 17.91 11.15 -18.35
C ALA A 168 18.59 12.53 -18.48
N ASP A 169 18.19 13.29 -19.48
CA ASP A 169 18.55 14.74 -19.60
C ASP A 169 17.63 15.63 -18.77
N HIS A 170 16.37 15.19 -18.60
CA HIS A 170 15.34 15.83 -17.81
C HIS A 170 14.41 14.79 -17.19
N VAL A 171 13.82 15.11 -16.04
CA VAL A 171 12.78 14.29 -15.43
C VAL A 171 11.49 15.11 -15.34
N VAL A 172 10.39 14.56 -15.86
CA VAL A 172 9.06 15.13 -15.68
C VAL A 172 8.28 14.20 -14.75
N ILE A 173 7.85 14.74 -13.62
CA ILE A 173 7.11 14.02 -12.59
C ILE A 173 5.65 14.43 -12.68
N MET A 174 4.73 13.48 -12.65
CA MET A 174 3.30 13.77 -12.63
C MET A 174 2.53 12.74 -11.83
N GLY A 175 1.43 13.16 -11.20
CA GLY A 175 0.47 12.28 -10.54
C GLY A 175 -0.75 12.01 -11.41
N HIS A 176 -1.86 11.71 -10.73
CA HIS A 176 -3.18 11.61 -11.39
C HIS A 176 -3.82 13.00 -11.59
N ARG A 177 -4.79 13.09 -12.51
CA ARG A 177 -5.63 14.28 -12.67
C ARG A 177 -6.33 14.59 -11.34
N MET A 178 -6.44 15.89 -10.99
CA MET A 178 -6.91 16.33 -9.69
C MET A 178 -6.03 15.80 -8.53
N SER A 179 -4.71 15.84 -8.75
CA SER A 179 -3.70 15.38 -7.77
C SER A 179 -4.03 15.84 -6.36
N ASP A 180 -4.00 14.92 -5.43
CA ASP A 180 -4.22 15.16 -4.01
C ASP A 180 -2.89 15.33 -3.24
N LEU A 181 -2.95 15.33 -1.92
CA LEU A 181 -1.77 15.51 -1.07
C LEU A 181 -0.77 14.35 -1.18
N ASP A 182 -1.24 13.13 -1.48
CA ASP A 182 -0.37 11.99 -1.64
C ASP A 182 0.41 12.06 -2.96
N ALA A 183 -0.30 12.33 -4.06
CA ALA A 183 0.32 12.50 -5.36
C ALA A 183 1.39 13.62 -5.36
N ILE A 184 1.09 14.79 -4.76
CA ILE A 184 2.04 15.91 -4.70
C ILE A 184 3.19 15.63 -3.71
N GLY A 185 2.92 14.99 -2.57
CA GLY A 185 3.96 14.56 -1.62
C GLY A 185 4.92 13.54 -2.23
N ALA A 186 4.41 12.55 -2.95
CA ALA A 186 5.22 11.58 -3.69
C ALA A 186 6.06 12.26 -4.79
N ALA A 187 5.45 13.20 -5.54
CA ALA A 187 6.14 13.95 -6.58
C ALA A 187 7.31 14.80 -6.02
N GLU A 188 7.12 15.47 -4.88
CA GLU A 188 8.16 16.19 -4.16
C GLU A 188 9.31 15.29 -3.70
N GLY A 189 8.98 14.10 -3.18
CA GLY A 189 9.99 13.13 -2.82
C GLY A 189 10.85 12.69 -4.02
N VAL A 190 10.23 12.43 -5.18
CA VAL A 190 10.97 12.09 -6.42
C VAL A 190 11.80 13.29 -6.90
N LEU A 191 11.25 14.50 -6.85
CA LEU A 191 11.98 15.72 -7.17
C LEU A 191 13.25 15.86 -6.30
N ARG A 192 13.14 15.54 -5.00
CA ARG A 192 14.28 15.51 -4.09
C ARG A 192 15.33 14.50 -4.51
N ILE A 193 14.92 13.30 -4.96
CA ILE A 193 15.85 12.30 -5.52
C ILE A 193 16.58 12.88 -6.75
N CYS A 194 15.87 13.53 -7.65
CA CYS A 194 16.47 14.16 -8.83
C CYS A 194 17.49 15.24 -8.45
N LYS A 195 17.17 16.08 -7.46
CA LYS A 195 18.08 17.12 -6.92
C LYS A 195 19.35 16.50 -6.29
N ILE A 196 19.22 15.38 -5.57
CA ILE A 196 20.38 14.63 -5.04
C ILE A 196 21.24 14.07 -6.17
N CYS A 197 20.62 13.65 -7.28
CA CYS A 197 21.32 13.13 -8.45
C CYS A 197 21.87 14.23 -9.39
N ASP A 198 21.64 15.50 -9.08
CA ASP A 198 22.01 16.67 -9.92
C ASP A 198 21.39 16.59 -11.33
N VAL A 199 20.15 16.14 -11.45
CA VAL A 199 19.41 16.03 -12.71
C VAL A 199 18.23 17.01 -12.69
N PRO A 200 18.06 17.85 -13.73
CA PRO A 200 16.94 18.76 -13.83
C PRO A 200 15.59 18.03 -13.82
N ALA A 201 14.66 18.49 -13.00
CA ALA A 201 13.35 17.87 -12.88
C ALA A 201 12.26 18.91 -12.59
N VAL A 202 11.05 18.63 -13.06
CA VAL A 202 9.86 19.46 -12.80
C VAL A 202 8.65 18.57 -12.48
N ILE A 203 7.72 19.12 -11.71
CA ILE A 203 6.44 18.52 -11.40
C ILE A 203 5.38 19.13 -12.32
N ALA A 204 4.83 18.32 -13.23
CA ALA A 204 3.78 18.74 -14.15
C ALA A 204 2.41 18.56 -13.47
N VAL A 205 1.73 19.66 -13.15
CA VAL A 205 0.43 19.68 -12.48
C VAL A 205 -0.42 20.86 -12.91
N LYS A 206 -1.72 20.65 -13.13
CA LYS A 206 -2.69 21.73 -13.35
C LYS A 206 -3.09 22.34 -12.01
N ARG A 207 -2.58 23.52 -11.73
CA ARG A 207 -2.78 24.20 -10.44
C ARG A 207 -4.23 24.57 -10.13
N ASP A 208 -5.04 24.79 -11.13
CA ASP A 208 -6.46 25.12 -11.03
C ASP A 208 -7.35 23.90 -10.83
N ALA A 209 -6.84 22.70 -11.08
CA ALA A 209 -7.59 21.43 -10.96
C ALA A 209 -7.13 20.55 -9.80
N THR A 210 -5.97 20.81 -9.19
CA THR A 210 -5.43 19.99 -8.11
C THR A 210 -6.17 20.19 -6.79
N LEU A 211 -6.33 19.11 -6.02
CA LEU A 211 -6.85 19.15 -4.65
C LEU A 211 -5.78 19.54 -3.61
N ALA A 212 -4.51 19.54 -4.00
CA ALA A 212 -3.35 19.91 -3.16
C ALA A 212 -2.89 21.36 -3.33
N GLY A 213 -3.74 22.28 -3.82
CA GLY A 213 -3.38 23.67 -4.10
C GLY A 213 -2.73 24.37 -2.90
N SER A 214 -3.24 24.16 -1.69
CA SER A 214 -2.68 24.76 -0.46
C SER A 214 -1.25 24.27 -0.17
N LEU A 215 -0.93 23.01 -0.45
CA LEU A 215 0.41 22.45 -0.31
C LEU A 215 1.35 23.08 -1.35
N ILE A 216 0.95 23.10 -2.62
CA ILE A 216 1.74 23.70 -3.70
C ILE A 216 2.02 25.18 -3.41
N ASP A 217 1.03 25.93 -2.92
CA ASP A 217 1.22 27.34 -2.55
C ASP A 217 2.21 27.50 -1.39
N ALA A 218 2.21 26.58 -0.42
CA ALA A 218 3.16 26.58 0.67
C ALA A 218 4.59 26.28 0.16
N LEU A 219 4.77 25.29 -0.71
CA LEU A 219 6.04 24.96 -1.35
C LEU A 219 6.56 26.09 -2.23
N CYS A 220 5.69 26.76 -2.99
CA CYS A 220 6.04 27.95 -3.76
C CYS A 220 6.53 29.10 -2.87
N ARG A 221 5.89 29.33 -1.71
CA ARG A 221 6.36 30.34 -0.72
C ARG A 221 7.71 29.96 -0.11
N ALA A 222 8.01 28.67 0.00
CA ALA A 222 9.30 28.16 0.45
C ALA A 222 10.40 28.21 -0.62
N GLY A 223 10.14 28.81 -1.80
CA GLY A 223 11.12 29.00 -2.87
C GLY A 223 11.10 27.95 -3.98
N GLN A 224 10.12 27.03 -3.99
CA GLN A 224 10.03 25.96 -4.97
C GLN A 224 9.05 26.26 -6.13
N LYS A 225 8.87 27.57 -6.46
CA LYS A 225 7.90 27.97 -7.49
C LYS A 225 8.23 27.42 -8.87
N ASP A 226 9.51 27.37 -9.20
CA ASP A 226 10.01 26.93 -10.51
C ASP A 226 10.01 25.40 -10.67
N ASP A 227 9.79 24.67 -9.58
CA ASP A 227 9.66 23.21 -9.59
C ASP A 227 8.31 22.73 -10.13
N PHE A 228 7.29 23.60 -10.16
CA PHE A 228 5.92 23.30 -10.63
C PHE A 228 5.62 23.97 -11.96
N ILE A 229 5.19 23.17 -12.94
CA ILE A 229 4.91 23.62 -14.31
C ILE A 229 3.55 23.12 -14.78
N ASP A 230 2.87 23.90 -15.63
CA ASP A 230 1.68 23.38 -16.32
C ASP A 230 2.07 22.24 -17.28
N PRO A 231 1.29 21.15 -17.38
CA PRO A 231 1.59 20.06 -18.29
C PRO A 231 1.84 20.48 -19.74
N LYS A 232 1.18 21.56 -20.22
CA LYS A 232 1.40 22.09 -21.58
C LYS A 232 2.78 22.73 -21.72
N ASP A 233 3.26 23.37 -20.67
CA ASP A 233 4.57 24.01 -20.67
C ASP A 233 5.71 23.02 -20.48
N ALA A 234 5.40 21.80 -19.99
CA ALA A 234 6.35 20.70 -19.92
C ALA A 234 6.63 20.06 -21.28
N LEU A 235 5.69 20.10 -22.24
CA LEU A 235 5.82 19.44 -23.54
C LEU A 235 7.03 19.87 -24.37
N PRO A 236 7.42 21.17 -24.42
CA PRO A 236 8.60 21.61 -25.17
C PRO A 236 9.94 21.11 -24.64
N ILE A 237 10.03 20.77 -23.36
CA ILE A 237 11.28 20.31 -22.75
C ILE A 237 11.47 18.79 -22.82
N ILE A 238 10.46 18.05 -23.33
CA ILE A 238 10.51 16.60 -23.44
C ILE A 238 11.33 16.18 -24.66
N SER A 239 12.29 15.31 -24.43
CA SER A 239 13.08 14.62 -25.43
C SER A 239 12.92 13.10 -25.35
N LYS A 240 13.56 12.35 -26.26
CA LYS A 240 13.63 10.89 -26.17
C LYS A 240 14.45 10.39 -24.97
N ARG A 241 15.21 11.28 -24.33
CA ARG A 241 15.99 10.96 -23.12
C ARG A 241 15.33 11.45 -21.86
N THR A 242 14.15 12.05 -21.95
CA THR A 242 13.37 12.47 -20.79
C THR A 242 12.72 11.28 -20.11
N LEU A 243 12.89 11.18 -18.79
CA LEU A 243 12.22 10.19 -17.93
C LEU A 243 10.90 10.80 -17.44
N CYS A 244 9.80 10.11 -17.65
CA CYS A 244 8.53 10.39 -17.00
C CYS A 244 8.42 9.55 -15.72
N VAL A 245 8.24 10.17 -14.56
CA VAL A 245 7.93 9.46 -13.32
C VAL A 245 6.48 9.72 -12.98
N VAL A 246 5.67 8.67 -13.05
CA VAL A 246 4.26 8.71 -12.68
C VAL A 246 4.12 8.24 -11.24
N VAL A 247 3.51 9.07 -10.39
CA VAL A 247 3.28 8.78 -8.98
C VAL A 247 1.80 8.70 -8.67
N ASP A 248 1.46 7.84 -7.71
CA ASP A 248 0.12 7.70 -7.14
C ASP A 248 -0.97 7.35 -8.17
N THR A 249 -0.58 6.78 -9.28
CA THR A 249 -1.49 6.15 -10.24
C THR A 249 -0.74 5.24 -11.20
N TYR A 250 -1.38 4.16 -11.61
CA TYR A 250 -0.89 3.23 -12.62
C TYR A 250 -1.73 3.23 -13.90
N GLN A 251 -2.83 4.00 -13.90
CA GLN A 251 -3.81 3.97 -14.98
C GLN A 251 -3.58 5.11 -15.99
N VAL A 252 -3.40 4.77 -17.28
CA VAL A 252 -3.25 5.74 -18.38
C VAL A 252 -4.43 6.72 -18.43
N GLY A 253 -5.63 6.26 -18.08
CA GLY A 253 -6.84 7.09 -18.04
C GLY A 253 -6.81 8.18 -16.97
N LEU A 254 -6.03 8.03 -15.91
CA LEU A 254 -6.02 8.92 -14.76
C LEU A 254 -4.81 9.86 -14.69
N VAL A 255 -3.71 9.60 -15.42
CA VAL A 255 -2.52 10.46 -15.38
C VAL A 255 -2.84 11.91 -15.70
N GLU A 256 -2.07 12.83 -15.14
CA GLU A 256 -2.23 14.27 -15.33
C GLU A 256 -2.18 14.66 -16.82
N SER A 257 -1.26 14.08 -17.59
CA SER A 257 -1.14 14.31 -19.03
C SER A 257 -0.74 13.02 -19.76
N LYS A 258 -1.62 12.53 -20.65
CA LYS A 258 -1.31 11.41 -21.54
C LYS A 258 -0.24 11.78 -22.56
N GLU A 259 -0.24 13.01 -23.02
CA GLU A 259 0.70 13.51 -24.02
C GLU A 259 2.14 13.51 -23.50
N ILE A 260 2.36 13.87 -22.23
CA ILE A 260 3.66 13.74 -21.55
C ILE A 260 4.08 12.27 -21.50
N LEU A 261 3.18 11.38 -21.08
CA LEU A 261 3.45 9.95 -20.98
C LEU A 261 3.87 9.33 -22.32
N GLU A 262 3.21 9.73 -23.41
CA GLU A 262 3.46 9.20 -24.75
C GLU A 262 4.73 9.76 -25.41
N LYS A 263 5.13 10.98 -25.05
CA LYS A 263 6.32 11.65 -25.63
C LYS A 263 7.62 11.29 -24.94
N CYS A 264 7.59 10.93 -23.66
CA CYS A 264 8.79 10.58 -22.91
C CYS A 264 9.42 9.28 -23.42
N GLY A 265 10.75 9.20 -23.38
CA GLY A 265 11.48 8.03 -23.86
C GLY A 265 11.50 6.87 -22.88
N LYS A 266 11.38 7.16 -21.58
CA LYS A 266 11.33 6.18 -20.49
C LYS A 266 10.25 6.52 -19.49
N VAL A 267 9.69 5.52 -18.84
CA VAL A 267 8.61 5.68 -17.86
C VAL A 267 8.90 4.87 -16.60
N ALA A 268 8.84 5.52 -15.44
CA ALA A 268 8.83 4.87 -14.14
C ALA A 268 7.48 5.11 -13.46
N VAL A 269 6.97 4.10 -12.75
CA VAL A 269 5.69 4.18 -12.03
C VAL A 269 5.92 3.84 -10.57
N ILE A 270 5.41 4.68 -9.67
CA ILE A 270 5.40 4.46 -8.21
C ILE A 270 3.97 4.61 -7.73
N ASP A 271 3.34 3.50 -7.36
CA ASP A 271 1.92 3.48 -7.03
C ASP A 271 1.59 2.44 -5.96
N HIS A 272 0.57 2.71 -5.16
CA HIS A 272 0.06 1.81 -4.13
C HIS A 272 -1.38 1.34 -4.39
N HIS A 273 -2.04 1.85 -5.42
CA HIS A 273 -3.40 1.46 -5.76
C HIS A 273 -3.45 0.03 -6.33
N ARG A 274 -4.56 -0.66 -6.11
CA ARG A 274 -4.78 -1.97 -6.72
C ARG A 274 -4.84 -1.84 -8.24
N LYS A 275 -4.17 -2.76 -8.94
CA LYS A 275 -4.16 -2.79 -10.41
C LYS A 275 -5.57 -2.88 -10.96
N GLY A 276 -5.95 -1.90 -11.78
CA GLY A 276 -7.20 -1.86 -12.53
C GLY A 276 -6.99 -2.11 -14.02
N VAL A 277 -8.05 -2.03 -14.80
CA VAL A 277 -7.97 -2.11 -16.29
C VAL A 277 -7.37 -0.81 -16.84
N GLY A 278 -6.58 -0.89 -17.94
CA GLY A 278 -6.04 0.28 -18.63
C GLY A 278 -4.78 0.87 -17.98
N TYR A 279 -3.90 0.00 -17.44
CA TYR A 279 -2.65 0.37 -16.83
C TYR A 279 -1.55 0.72 -17.86
N ILE A 280 -0.53 1.45 -17.42
CA ILE A 280 0.66 1.80 -18.22
C ILE A 280 1.38 0.52 -18.61
N GLN A 281 1.52 0.28 -19.93
CA GLN A 281 2.15 -0.92 -20.49
C GLN A 281 3.67 -0.77 -20.51
N ASN A 282 4.39 -1.82 -20.09
CA ASN A 282 5.84 -1.95 -20.19
C ASN A 282 6.64 -0.71 -19.70
N PRO A 283 6.40 -0.19 -18.51
CA PRO A 283 7.25 0.86 -17.97
C PRO A 283 8.65 0.32 -17.64
N ASP A 284 9.68 1.19 -17.72
CA ASP A 284 11.07 0.82 -17.45
C ASP A 284 11.33 0.49 -15.97
N LEU A 285 10.49 1.04 -15.06
CA LEU A 285 10.49 0.74 -13.64
C LEU A 285 9.07 0.73 -13.10
N VAL A 286 8.78 -0.26 -12.25
CA VAL A 286 7.54 -0.35 -11.48
C VAL A 286 7.86 -0.54 -10.01
N CYS A 287 7.47 0.42 -9.19
CA CYS A 287 7.36 0.30 -7.75
C CYS A 287 5.87 0.29 -7.38
N HIS A 288 5.31 -0.91 -7.28
CA HIS A 288 3.89 -1.08 -6.98
C HIS A 288 3.75 -1.92 -5.72
N GLU A 289 3.24 -1.29 -4.65
CA GLU A 289 3.07 -1.91 -3.34
C GLU A 289 1.66 -1.62 -2.79
N PRO A 290 0.67 -2.48 -3.10
CA PRO A 290 -0.72 -2.28 -2.68
C PRO A 290 -0.97 -2.28 -1.17
N TYR A 291 0.06 -2.66 -0.41
CA TYR A 291 0.01 -2.70 1.07
C TYR A 291 0.61 -1.46 1.73
N SER A 292 1.24 -0.58 0.95
CA SER A 292 1.67 0.72 1.45
C SER A 292 0.46 1.61 1.72
N SER A 293 0.54 2.44 2.73
CA SER A 293 -0.55 3.36 3.08
C SER A 293 -0.70 4.51 2.09
N SER A 294 0.39 4.82 1.35
CA SER A 294 0.44 5.93 0.41
C SER A 294 1.64 5.83 -0.54
N ALA A 295 1.57 6.50 -1.71
CA ALA A 295 2.68 6.64 -2.63
C ALA A 295 3.80 7.49 -2.03
N SER A 296 3.47 8.49 -1.20
CA SER A 296 4.44 9.30 -0.44
C SER A 296 5.25 8.46 0.54
N GLU A 297 4.66 7.46 1.17
CA GLU A 297 5.38 6.51 2.03
C GLU A 297 6.40 5.71 1.22
N LEU A 298 6.00 5.17 0.06
CA LEU A 298 6.91 4.43 -0.83
C LEU A 298 8.11 5.29 -1.24
N VAL A 299 7.88 6.52 -1.70
CA VAL A 299 8.96 7.41 -2.11
C VAL A 299 9.87 7.78 -0.94
N THR A 300 9.31 7.98 0.26
CA THR A 300 10.09 8.22 1.48
C THR A 300 11.00 7.04 1.82
N GLU A 301 10.51 5.81 1.64
CA GLU A 301 11.33 4.61 1.82
C GLU A 301 12.47 4.56 0.78
N LEU A 302 12.20 4.87 -0.49
CA LEU A 302 13.22 4.92 -1.53
C LEU A 302 14.30 5.97 -1.23
N LEU A 303 13.92 7.14 -0.71
CA LEU A 303 14.84 8.23 -0.33
C LEU A 303 15.90 7.79 0.67
N GLN A 304 15.60 6.84 1.56
CA GLN A 304 16.57 6.32 2.55
C GLN A 304 17.77 5.60 1.91
N TYR A 305 17.63 5.20 0.65
CA TYR A 305 18.67 4.47 -0.10
C TYR A 305 19.36 5.34 -1.15
N VAL A 306 18.98 6.63 -1.27
CA VAL A 306 19.55 7.58 -2.22
C VAL A 306 20.48 8.55 -1.49
N GLY A 307 21.73 8.68 -1.94
CA GLY A 307 22.74 9.58 -1.36
C GLY A 307 23.90 8.86 -0.71
N ASP A 308 25.00 9.58 -0.44
CA ASP A 308 26.16 9.05 0.27
C ASP A 308 25.81 8.80 1.74
N ARG A 309 26.36 7.71 2.29
CA ARG A 309 26.09 7.25 3.68
C ARG A 309 26.54 8.22 4.78
N ASP A 310 27.18 9.33 4.43
CA ASP A 310 27.71 10.34 5.36
C ASP A 310 26.76 11.54 5.59
N ASP A 311 25.70 11.67 4.80
CA ASP A 311 24.67 12.69 5.05
C ASP A 311 23.61 12.10 6.00
N LYS A 312 23.62 12.59 7.23
CA LYS A 312 22.87 12.06 8.39
C LYS A 312 21.36 11.93 8.14
N PRO A 313 20.75 10.79 8.55
CA PRO A 313 19.35 10.45 8.29
C PRO A 313 18.28 11.27 9.05
N ASN A 314 18.65 12.33 9.77
CA ASN A 314 17.75 13.03 10.68
C ASN A 314 16.62 13.87 10.05
N ARG A 315 16.58 14.04 8.71
CA ARG A 315 15.48 14.76 8.05
C ARG A 315 14.48 13.85 7.31
N VAL A 316 14.86 12.61 6.99
CA VAL A 316 14.04 11.69 6.18
C VAL A 316 12.97 10.98 7.01
N GLU A 317 13.22 10.73 8.30
CA GLU A 317 12.22 10.15 9.21
C GLU A 317 11.00 11.06 9.44
N GLU A 318 11.16 12.37 9.29
CA GLU A 318 10.06 13.33 9.45
C GLU A 318 9.15 13.38 8.22
N ILE A 319 9.67 13.13 7.01
CA ILE A 319 8.89 13.08 5.77
C ILE A 319 7.92 11.89 5.78
N GLY A 320 8.37 10.68 6.14
CA GLY A 320 7.55 9.48 6.20
C GLY A 320 6.44 9.51 7.26
N ARG A 321 6.64 10.29 8.32
CA ARG A 321 5.61 10.51 9.36
C ARG A 321 4.55 11.53 8.94
N ALA A 322 4.75 12.24 7.83
CA ALA A 322 3.88 13.30 7.36
C ALA A 322 2.73 12.82 6.43
N SER A 323 2.76 11.58 5.95
CA SER A 323 1.77 11.03 5.01
C SER A 323 0.37 10.78 5.60
N CYS A 324 0.17 10.88 6.91
CA CYS A 324 -1.16 10.94 7.52
C CYS A 324 -1.67 12.38 7.56
N ARG A 325 -2.89 12.61 7.12
CA ARG A 325 -3.66 13.85 6.88
C ARG A 325 -3.31 15.14 7.67
N GLU A 326 -2.64 15.06 8.81
CA GLU A 326 -2.24 16.22 9.64
C GLU A 326 -0.77 16.63 9.51
N ARG A 327 0.08 15.87 8.81
CA ARG A 327 1.54 16.03 8.88
C ARG A 327 2.20 16.63 7.64
N VAL A 328 1.52 16.70 6.51
CA VAL A 328 2.03 17.31 5.27
C VAL A 328 2.40 18.79 5.50
N TYR A 329 1.69 19.48 6.40
CA TYR A 329 2.01 20.87 6.78
C TYR A 329 3.34 21.04 7.53
N LYS A 330 3.90 19.98 8.16
CA LYS A 330 5.21 20.07 8.83
C LYS A 330 6.40 19.94 7.89
N LEU A 331 6.21 19.39 6.69
CA LEU A 331 7.24 19.30 5.63
C LEU A 331 7.67 20.67 5.07
N VAL A 332 6.82 21.66 5.18
CA VAL A 332 7.04 23.00 4.62
C VAL A 332 7.85 23.90 5.54
N TRP A 333 8.01 23.56 6.83
CA TRP A 333 8.62 24.41 7.85
C TRP A 333 9.95 23.85 8.41
N LEU A 334 10.56 22.86 7.78
CA LEU A 334 11.89 22.32 8.09
C LEU A 334 12.80 22.34 6.85
#